data_cee63dc31dd6e3716370e6869b1534d2
#
_entry.id   cee63dc31dd6e3716370e6869b1534d2
#
_cell.length_a   1.000
_cell.length_b   1.000
_cell.length_c   1.000
_cell.angle_alpha   90.00
_cell.angle_beta   90.00
_cell.angle_gamma   90.00
#
_symmetry.space_group_name_H-M   'P 1'
#
loop_
_entity.id
_entity.type
_entity.pdbx_description
1 polymer ?
#
loop_
_entity_poly.entity_id
_entity_poly.type
_entity_poly.pdbx_seq_one_letter_code
_entity_poly.pdbx_strand_id
1 'polypeptide(L)'
;PDYQVMPEEYEENLEKMIAMIPKKVKGVFILTPYYMEPNRADKMRARMDEYVAICKKLAEKHSFTLVDFQKVYEDYCKIRHSSYIAWDRVHPNQVGATLMARAFLKTCDFDYQHEAVVTA
;
A
#
# COMPACT_ATOMS: atom_id res chain seq x y z
N PRO A 1 -12.76 -10.47 23.43
CA PRO A 1 -12.12 -9.36 22.74
C PRO A 1 -11.38 -9.89 21.53
N ASP A 2 -11.62 -9.27 20.42
CA ASP A 2 -10.95 -9.67 19.20
C ASP A 2 -9.47 -9.30 19.31
N TYR A 3 -8.62 -10.25 18.95
CA TYR A 3 -7.18 -10.02 18.94
C TYR A 3 -6.83 -8.94 17.92
N GLN A 4 -6.06 -7.96 18.36
CA GLN A 4 -5.53 -6.92 17.48
C GLN A 4 -4.01 -6.99 17.45
N VAL A 5 -3.45 -6.94 16.27
CA VAL A 5 -2.00 -6.81 16.09
C VAL A 5 -1.60 -5.40 16.46
N MET A 6 -0.82 -5.25 17.53
CA MET A 6 -0.31 -3.94 17.94
C MET A 6 0.84 -3.50 17.03
N PRO A 7 1.11 -2.18 16.90
CA PRO A 7 2.18 -1.70 16.03
C PRO A 7 3.54 -2.33 16.29
N GLU A 8 3.90 -2.55 17.52
CA GLU A 8 5.17 -3.17 17.91
C GLU A 8 5.27 -4.62 17.42
N GLU A 9 4.18 -5.37 17.54
CA GLU A 9 4.09 -6.73 17.02
C GLU A 9 4.14 -6.77 15.50
N TYR A 10 3.46 -5.82 14.85
CA TYR A 10 3.48 -5.67 13.40
C TYR A 10 4.91 -5.44 12.89
N GLU A 11 5.65 -4.53 13.53
CA GLU A 11 7.04 -4.26 13.19
C GLU A 11 7.94 -5.48 13.41
N GLU A 12 7.81 -6.13 14.55
CA GLU A 12 8.59 -7.32 14.89
C GLU A 12 8.35 -8.45 13.88
N ASN A 13 7.09 -8.69 13.52
CA ASN A 13 6.74 -9.73 12.56
C ASN A 13 7.27 -9.40 11.15
N LEU A 14 7.20 -8.16 10.72
CA LEU A 14 7.80 -7.74 9.45
C LEU A 14 9.32 -7.94 9.45
N GLU A 15 10.01 -7.57 10.52
CA GLU A 15 11.46 -7.81 10.63
C GLU A 15 11.80 -9.30 10.58
N LYS A 16 11.02 -10.16 11.22
CA LYS A 16 11.19 -11.61 11.12
C LYS A 16 10.99 -12.12 9.69
N MET A 17 9.99 -11.62 9.00
CA MET A 17 9.73 -11.97 7.59
C MET A 17 10.88 -11.50 6.69
N ILE A 18 11.37 -10.30 6.91
CA ILE A 18 12.51 -9.74 6.17
C ILE A 18 13.76 -10.60 6.37
N ALA A 19 14.02 -11.05 7.59
CA ALA A 19 15.15 -11.90 7.90
C ALA A 19 15.09 -13.27 7.19
N MET A 20 13.91 -13.70 6.78
CA MET A 20 13.69 -14.95 6.05
C MET A 20 13.89 -14.83 4.54
N ILE A 21 14.05 -13.61 4.02
CA ILE A 21 14.20 -13.38 2.58
C ILE A 21 15.56 -13.94 2.12
N PRO A 22 15.60 -14.78 1.07
CA PRO A 22 16.85 -15.27 0.55
C PRO A 22 17.75 -14.15 0.02
N LYS A 23 19.06 -14.27 0.25
CA LYS A 23 20.04 -13.26 -0.20
C LYS A 23 20.14 -13.12 -1.72
N LYS A 24 19.63 -14.10 -2.48
CA LYS A 24 19.71 -14.15 -3.95
C LYS A 24 18.64 -13.32 -4.66
N VAL A 25 17.69 -12.71 -3.93
CA VAL A 25 16.65 -11.90 -4.56
C VAL A 25 17.25 -10.62 -5.13
N LYS A 26 16.76 -10.18 -6.29
CA LYS A 26 17.24 -8.97 -6.96
C LYS A 26 16.74 -7.68 -6.29
N GLY A 27 15.66 -7.75 -5.55
CA GLY A 27 15.07 -6.61 -4.85
C GLY A 27 13.84 -7.05 -4.06
N VAL A 28 13.38 -6.17 -3.19
CA VAL A 28 12.20 -6.40 -2.37
C VAL A 28 11.31 -5.18 -2.43
N PHE A 29 10.02 -5.41 -2.61
CA PHE A 29 8.99 -4.39 -2.51
C PHE A 29 8.26 -4.54 -1.18
N ILE A 30 8.08 -3.44 -0.47
CA ILE A 30 7.14 -3.37 0.65
C ILE A 30 5.93 -2.58 0.17
N LEU A 31 4.76 -3.22 0.23
CA LEU A 31 3.48 -2.62 -0.13
C LEU A 31 2.79 -2.21 1.16
N THR A 32 2.41 -0.93 1.26
CA THR A 32 1.71 -0.48 2.47
C THR A 32 0.32 -1.08 2.55
N PRO A 33 -0.17 -1.36 3.77
CA PRO A 33 -1.60 -1.54 3.98
C PRO A 33 -2.32 -0.22 3.74
N TYR A 34 -3.65 -0.28 3.69
CA TYR A 34 -4.47 0.90 3.44
C TYR A 34 -5.86 0.78 4.07
N TYR A 35 -6.44 1.94 4.31
CA TYR A 35 -7.85 2.09 4.65
C TYR A 35 -8.37 3.35 3.96
N MET A 36 -9.41 3.21 3.15
CA MET A 36 -9.91 4.27 2.27
C MET A 36 -10.81 5.26 3.02
N GLU A 37 -10.36 5.72 4.17
CA GLU A 37 -11.00 6.74 5.00
C GLU A 37 -10.14 8.01 5.00
N PRO A 38 -10.66 9.14 4.51
CA PRO A 38 -9.90 10.39 4.49
C PRO A 38 -9.73 11.04 5.86
N ASN A 39 -10.61 10.73 6.82
CA ASN A 39 -10.51 11.28 8.18
C ASN A 39 -9.42 10.57 8.97
N ARG A 40 -8.30 11.24 9.15
CA ARG A 40 -7.16 10.69 9.91
C ARG A 40 -7.43 10.51 11.40
N ALA A 41 -8.48 11.12 11.94
CA ALA A 41 -8.90 10.93 13.32
C ALA A 41 -9.76 9.68 13.52
N ASP A 42 -10.21 9.04 12.43
CA ASP A 42 -10.86 7.75 12.50
C ASP A 42 -9.91 6.71 13.12
N LYS A 43 -10.42 5.88 14.03
CA LYS A 43 -9.58 4.95 14.80
C LYS A 43 -8.90 3.90 13.91
N MET A 44 -9.62 3.37 12.92
CA MET A 44 -9.04 2.40 11.98
C MET A 44 -8.04 3.08 11.05
N ARG A 45 -8.34 4.27 10.56
CA ARG A 45 -7.39 5.03 9.74
C ARG A 45 -6.13 5.37 10.53
N ALA A 46 -6.26 5.83 11.77
CA ALA A 46 -5.11 6.14 12.61
C ALA A 46 -4.22 4.92 12.85
N ARG A 47 -4.81 3.76 13.13
CA ARG A 47 -4.08 2.50 13.28
C ARG A 47 -3.38 2.10 11.98
N MET A 48 -4.06 2.27 10.86
CA MET A 48 -3.47 1.99 9.56
C MET A 48 -2.28 2.90 9.24
N ASP A 49 -2.38 4.18 9.59
CA ASP A 49 -1.28 5.13 9.43
C ASP A 49 -0.04 4.73 10.26
N GLU A 50 -0.23 4.13 11.44
CA GLU A 50 0.88 3.58 12.22
C GLU A 50 1.58 2.43 11.48
N TYR A 51 0.82 1.51 10.88
CA TYR A 51 1.39 0.40 10.10
C TYR A 51 2.10 0.92 8.83
N VAL A 52 1.53 1.90 8.16
CA VAL A 52 2.15 2.55 6.99
C VAL A 52 3.51 3.17 7.38
N ALA A 53 3.56 3.86 8.51
CA ALA A 53 4.81 4.44 9.02
C ALA A 53 5.89 3.37 9.29
N ILE A 54 5.50 2.22 9.82
CA ILE A 54 6.41 1.08 10.03
C ILE A 54 6.92 0.56 8.69
N CYS A 55 6.05 0.39 7.68
CA CYS A 55 6.47 -0.03 6.34
C CYS A 55 7.50 0.93 5.74
N LYS A 56 7.27 2.24 5.86
CA LYS A 56 8.22 3.26 5.39
C LYS A 56 9.56 3.18 6.09
N LYS A 57 9.55 3.06 7.40
CA LYS A 57 10.74 2.91 8.23
C LYS A 57 11.57 1.68 7.82
N LEU A 58 10.93 0.53 7.65
CA LEU A 58 11.61 -0.71 7.30
C LEU A 58 12.11 -0.71 5.84
N ALA A 59 11.35 -0.13 4.91
CA ALA A 59 11.80 0.03 3.54
C ALA A 59 13.07 0.89 3.48
N GLU A 60 13.12 1.98 4.22
CA GLU A 60 14.30 2.84 4.32
C GLU A 60 15.48 2.11 4.95
N LYS A 61 15.25 1.48 6.12
CA LYS A 61 16.27 0.73 6.85
C LYS A 61 16.95 -0.35 6.01
N HIS A 62 16.19 -1.09 5.22
CA HIS A 62 16.67 -2.23 4.43
C HIS A 62 16.94 -1.87 2.97
N SER A 63 16.79 -0.62 2.57
CA SER A 63 16.91 -0.17 1.17
C SER A 63 15.96 -0.90 0.23
N PHE A 64 14.75 -1.15 0.69
CA PHE A 64 13.68 -1.76 -0.10
C PHE A 64 12.86 -0.70 -0.83
N THR A 65 12.20 -1.11 -1.89
CA THR A 65 11.28 -0.24 -2.63
C THR A 65 9.91 -0.23 -1.97
N LEU A 66 9.40 0.96 -1.65
CA LEU A 66 8.07 1.13 -1.06
C LEU A 66 7.03 1.40 -2.14
N VAL A 67 5.90 0.73 -2.06
CA VAL A 67 4.69 1.07 -2.84
C VAL A 67 3.64 1.55 -1.85
N ASP A 68 3.33 2.85 -1.88
CA ASP A 68 2.45 3.49 -0.90
C ASP A 68 1.00 3.53 -1.40
N PHE A 69 0.27 2.45 -1.18
CA PHE A 69 -1.14 2.36 -1.56
C PHE A 69 -2.03 3.30 -0.72
N GLN A 70 -1.69 3.52 0.54
CA GLN A 70 -2.48 4.44 1.38
C GLN A 70 -2.48 5.86 0.80
N LYS A 71 -1.32 6.32 0.33
CA LYS A 71 -1.21 7.64 -0.32
C LYS A 71 -2.04 7.73 -1.60
N VAL A 72 -2.03 6.69 -2.41
CA VAL A 72 -2.82 6.63 -3.65
C VAL A 72 -4.31 6.80 -3.35
N TYR A 73 -4.82 6.07 -2.36
CA TYR A 73 -6.24 6.15 -2.00
C TYR A 73 -6.58 7.45 -1.27
N GLU A 74 -5.67 7.97 -0.46
CA GLU A 74 -5.84 9.28 0.16
C GLU A 74 -5.98 10.38 -0.89
N ASP A 75 -5.13 10.39 -1.90
CA ASP A 75 -5.18 11.35 -3.00
C ASP A 75 -6.47 11.21 -3.82
N TYR A 76 -6.90 9.98 -4.08
CA TYR A 76 -8.19 9.74 -4.76
C TYR A 76 -9.36 10.31 -3.94
N CYS A 77 -9.38 10.07 -2.64
CA CYS A 77 -10.46 10.52 -1.75
C CYS A 77 -10.54 12.04 -1.59
N LYS A 78 -9.53 12.79 -2.01
CA LYS A 78 -9.59 14.26 -2.12
C LYS A 78 -10.47 14.73 -3.29
N ILE A 79 -10.66 13.87 -4.28
CA ILE A 79 -11.37 14.20 -5.52
C ILE A 79 -12.76 13.55 -5.55
N ARG A 80 -12.86 12.31 -5.10
CA ARG A 80 -14.09 11.51 -5.11
C ARG A 80 -14.27 10.72 -3.82
N HIS A 81 -15.50 10.41 -3.49
CA HIS A 81 -15.82 9.57 -2.33
C HIS A 81 -15.26 8.14 -2.50
N SER A 82 -14.84 7.54 -1.41
CA SER A 82 -14.26 6.17 -1.40
C SER A 82 -15.22 5.10 -1.95
N SER A 83 -16.54 5.32 -1.89
CA SER A 83 -17.53 4.39 -2.43
C SER A 83 -17.40 4.10 -3.93
N TYR A 84 -16.70 4.96 -4.67
CA TYR A 84 -16.41 4.72 -6.09
C TYR A 84 -15.31 3.68 -6.32
N ILE A 85 -14.51 3.38 -5.29
CA ILE A 85 -13.38 2.46 -5.39
C ILE A 85 -13.48 1.27 -4.44
N ALA A 86 -14.29 1.37 -3.39
CA ALA A 86 -14.58 0.29 -2.46
C ALA A 86 -15.88 0.60 -1.70
N TRP A 87 -16.78 -0.36 -1.61
CA TRP A 87 -18.03 -0.17 -0.86
C TRP A 87 -17.84 -0.15 0.66
N ASP A 88 -16.81 -0.81 1.16
CA ASP A 88 -16.51 -0.98 2.59
C ASP A 88 -15.21 -0.30 3.03
N ARG A 89 -14.57 0.47 2.16
CA ARG A 89 -13.28 1.15 2.38
C ARG A 89 -12.07 0.22 2.53
N VAL A 90 -12.25 -1.09 2.30
CA VAL A 90 -11.21 -2.12 2.46
C VAL A 90 -10.98 -2.92 1.18
N HIS A 91 -12.06 -3.43 0.58
CA HIS A 91 -12.01 -4.29 -0.59
C HIS A 91 -12.18 -3.48 -1.88
N PRO A 92 -11.07 -3.22 -2.61
CA PRO A 92 -11.14 -2.41 -3.82
C PRO A 92 -11.96 -3.11 -4.90
N ASN A 93 -12.76 -2.32 -5.60
CA ASN A 93 -13.38 -2.76 -6.85
C ASN A 93 -12.37 -2.70 -8.00
N GLN A 94 -12.83 -2.89 -9.24
CA GLN A 94 -11.94 -2.87 -10.40
C GLN A 94 -11.19 -1.52 -10.54
N VAL A 95 -11.83 -0.40 -10.26
CA VAL A 95 -11.19 0.92 -10.31
C VAL A 95 -10.12 1.04 -9.22
N GLY A 96 -10.47 0.66 -7.99
CA GLY A 96 -9.52 0.66 -6.87
C GLY A 96 -8.32 -0.26 -7.12
N ALA A 97 -8.55 -1.45 -7.67
CA ALA A 97 -7.49 -2.39 -8.04
C ALA A 97 -6.59 -1.83 -9.17
N THR A 98 -7.17 -1.13 -10.14
CA THR A 98 -6.42 -0.48 -11.21
C THR A 98 -5.48 0.60 -10.66
N LEU A 99 -5.94 1.38 -9.67
CA LEU A 99 -5.10 2.36 -8.99
C LEU A 99 -3.89 1.70 -8.29
N MET A 100 -4.09 0.56 -7.66
CA MET A 100 -2.99 -0.22 -7.06
C MET A 100 -2.00 -0.70 -8.11
N ALA A 101 -2.49 -1.28 -9.20
CA ALA A 101 -1.65 -1.77 -10.29
C ALA A 101 -0.82 -0.64 -10.89
N ARG A 102 -1.42 0.52 -11.14
CA ARG A 102 -0.71 1.70 -11.64
C ARG A 102 0.36 2.19 -10.68
N ALA A 103 0.07 2.24 -9.40
CA ALA A 103 1.04 2.63 -8.37
C ALA A 103 2.25 1.70 -8.37
N PHE A 104 2.03 0.40 -8.43
CA PHE A 104 3.10 -0.59 -8.50
C PHE A 104 3.94 -0.43 -9.78
N LEU A 105 3.30 -0.33 -10.94
CA LEU A 105 3.99 -0.17 -12.22
C LEU A 105 4.81 1.12 -12.27
N LYS A 106 4.26 2.21 -11.76
CA LYS A 106 4.99 3.49 -11.67
C LYS A 106 6.24 3.37 -10.79
N THR A 107 6.15 2.63 -9.70
CA THR A 107 7.29 2.38 -8.82
C THR A 107 8.38 1.56 -9.53
N CYS A 108 8.00 0.73 -10.50
CA CYS A 108 8.93 -0.02 -11.36
C CYS A 108 9.44 0.77 -12.56
N ASP A 109 9.17 2.07 -12.65
CA ASP A 109 9.45 2.92 -13.81
C ASP A 109 8.83 2.39 -15.12
N PHE A 110 7.73 1.65 -14.99
CA PHE A 110 7.00 1.17 -16.16
C PHE A 110 6.14 2.29 -16.73
N ASP A 111 6.35 2.60 -18.01
CA ASP A 111 5.56 3.60 -18.73
C ASP A 111 4.28 3.00 -19.29
N TYR A 112 3.21 3.03 -18.49
CA TYR A 112 1.89 2.58 -18.90
C TYR A 112 1.07 3.65 -19.65
N GLN A 113 1.64 4.85 -19.84
CA GLN A 113 0.99 5.93 -20.58
C GLN A 113 1.23 5.83 -22.10
N HIS A 114 2.28 5.11 -22.49
CA HIS A 114 2.43 4.72 -23.88
C HIS A 114 1.36 3.68 -24.20
N GLU A 115 0.31 4.14 -24.87
CA GLU A 115 -0.65 3.22 -25.44
C GLU A 115 0.08 2.20 -26.28
N ALA A 116 -0.08 0.92 -25.97
CA ALA A 116 0.18 -0.10 -26.94
C ALA A 116 -0.63 0.32 -28.17
N VAL A 117 0.03 0.62 -29.26
CA VAL A 117 -0.64 0.85 -30.53
C VAL A 117 -1.40 -0.43 -30.82
N VAL A 118 -2.69 -0.44 -30.47
CA VAL A 118 -3.58 -1.49 -30.90
C VAL A 118 -3.72 -1.30 -32.39
N THR A 119 -2.82 -1.90 -33.12
CA THR A 119 -3.03 -2.12 -34.55
C THR A 119 -4.22 -3.03 -34.67
N ALA A 120 -5.31 -2.44 -35.01
CA ALA A 120 -6.48 -3.21 -35.38
C ALA A 120 -6.14 -4.18 -36.53
#